data_638e3deafc70b08e8eb91856ed70ff0b
#
_entry.id   638e3deafc70b08e8eb91856ed70ff0b
#
_cell.length_a   1.000
_cell.length_b   1.000
_cell.length_c   1.000
_cell.angle_alpha   90.00
_cell.angle_beta   90.00
_cell.angle_gamma   90.00
#
_symmetry.space_group_name_H-M   'P 1'
#
loop_
_entity.id
_entity.type
_entity.pdbx_description
1 polymer ?
#
loop_
_entity_poly.entity_id
_entity_poly.type
_entity_poly.pdbx_seq_one_letter_code
_entity_poly.pdbx_strand_id
1 'polypeptide(L)'
;KKVKDMTKIDGYGDKLTVNGVCIGELSPKEHEKIEKEKGGQNYSPLEDVVVSHVQDASTLICRKPSDSAIEAYVEEELLDGLCCYSAVNQGQLNKTIVDSVIKHLDEEKLPTVPRSIRHKYMSAFLLAATSITGMDKVVPKVAGVESWELSFKISRRWGSLKKRIPEKDIIIVGATGNFHGRSMAAISMSDDTESREGFGPFLPGIELVPYNDIDALKLLFESKGERIASFMVEPVQGEAGVIVPDDDYFTQVSALCKKHNILLAMDEVQTGFGRTGKNFAHQLFDVKPDIMGCGKAAGGGILPVSFVAGRSDVIDVLTPGSEGSTFGGYPLASVVGTYAIKVLVDEKLANNANIKGAYLIKNLNAIRNDFPDKIKEVRGKGLLTAFEMYNEKNLDGHKVSVELLNHGVYAKETHHSTVRLAPALTINNNQIDCLSDAIRTVIKGL
;
A
#
# COMPACT_ATOMS: atom_id res chain seq x y z
N LYS A 1 -22.41 38.46 -19.90
CA LYS A 1 -21.00 37.99 -19.74
C LYS A 1 -20.96 36.58 -20.33
N LYS A 2 -20.24 36.42 -21.46
CA LYS A 2 -20.01 35.12 -22.09
C LYS A 2 -19.20 34.26 -21.11
N VAL A 3 -19.70 33.04 -20.82
CA VAL A 3 -18.87 31.98 -20.24
C VAL A 3 -17.87 31.60 -21.32
N LYS A 4 -16.70 32.22 -21.29
CA LYS A 4 -15.54 31.83 -22.06
C LYS A 4 -14.86 30.68 -21.32
N ASP A 5 -14.49 29.67 -22.06
CA ASP A 5 -13.66 28.54 -21.69
C ASP A 5 -14.31 27.45 -20.82
N MET A 6 -15.36 26.81 -21.37
CA MET A 6 -15.63 25.44 -20.98
C MET A 6 -14.55 24.56 -21.62
N THR A 7 -13.81 23.82 -20.80
CA THR A 7 -12.89 22.80 -21.27
C THR A 7 -13.65 21.78 -22.12
N LYS A 8 -13.25 21.67 -23.38
CA LYS A 8 -13.84 20.70 -24.31
C LYS A 8 -13.07 19.39 -24.17
N ILE A 9 -13.76 18.33 -23.76
CA ILE A 9 -13.22 16.97 -23.65
C ILE A 9 -14.01 16.10 -24.62
N ASP A 10 -13.32 15.44 -25.54
CA ASP A 10 -13.91 14.57 -26.56
C ASP A 10 -13.09 13.25 -26.65
N GLY A 11 -13.74 12.16 -27.03
CA GLY A 11 -13.08 10.88 -27.26
C GLY A 11 -12.89 10.03 -26.00
N TYR A 12 -12.15 8.93 -26.14
CA TYR A 12 -11.84 7.98 -25.09
C TYR A 12 -10.54 7.22 -25.43
N GLY A 13 -9.78 6.83 -24.40
CA GLY A 13 -8.50 6.13 -24.57
C GLY A 13 -7.51 6.96 -25.40
N ASP A 14 -6.83 6.35 -26.35
CA ASP A 14 -5.83 7.02 -27.20
C ASP A 14 -6.41 8.16 -28.07
N LYS A 15 -7.74 8.19 -28.22
CA LYS A 15 -8.45 9.26 -28.94
C LYS A 15 -8.99 10.35 -28.03
N LEU A 16 -8.67 10.31 -26.74
CA LEU A 16 -9.08 11.34 -25.78
C LEU A 16 -8.41 12.66 -26.13
N THR A 17 -9.22 13.70 -26.36
CA THR A 17 -8.72 15.06 -26.58
C THR A 17 -9.22 16.01 -25.49
N VAL A 18 -8.36 16.92 -25.06
CA VAL A 18 -8.69 18.01 -24.15
C VAL A 18 -8.31 19.31 -24.83
N ASN A 19 -9.28 20.19 -25.09
CA ASN A 19 -9.10 21.44 -25.84
C ASN A 19 -8.40 21.24 -27.20
N GLY A 20 -8.69 20.10 -27.88
CA GLY A 20 -8.12 19.78 -29.20
C GLY A 20 -6.73 19.15 -29.18
N VAL A 21 -6.15 18.91 -28.02
CA VAL A 21 -4.88 18.17 -27.85
C VAL A 21 -5.22 16.70 -27.62
N CYS A 22 -4.71 15.81 -28.47
CA CYS A 22 -4.87 14.36 -28.30
C CYS A 22 -3.92 13.87 -27.21
N ILE A 23 -4.47 13.48 -26.06
CA ILE A 23 -3.68 13.12 -24.87
C ILE A 23 -2.94 11.79 -25.07
N GLY A 24 -3.55 10.82 -25.77
CA GLY A 24 -2.92 9.52 -26.04
C GLY A 24 -1.74 9.57 -27.02
N GLU A 25 -1.55 10.70 -27.72
CA GLU A 25 -0.47 10.89 -28.69
C GLU A 25 0.70 11.72 -28.12
N LEU A 26 0.57 12.20 -26.90
CA LEU A 26 1.62 13.02 -26.28
C LEU A 26 2.86 12.19 -25.94
N SER A 27 4.01 12.79 -26.15
CA SER A 27 5.30 12.27 -25.71
C SER A 27 5.45 12.26 -24.19
N PRO A 28 6.32 11.43 -23.61
CA PRO A 28 6.66 11.51 -22.19
C PRO A 28 7.05 12.93 -21.73
N LYS A 29 7.84 13.65 -22.54
CA LYS A 29 8.24 15.04 -22.26
C LYS A 29 7.08 16.03 -22.27
N GLU A 30 6.10 15.81 -23.14
CA GLU A 30 4.89 16.65 -23.17
C GLU A 30 3.98 16.35 -21.97
N HIS A 31 3.86 15.08 -21.55
CA HIS A 31 3.19 14.71 -20.30
C HIS A 31 3.88 15.37 -19.10
N GLU A 32 5.20 15.24 -18.98
CA GLU A 32 5.99 15.88 -17.92
C GLU A 32 5.80 17.40 -17.88
N LYS A 33 5.81 18.05 -19.06
CA LYS A 33 5.55 19.48 -19.15
C LYS A 33 4.17 19.86 -18.62
N ILE A 34 3.12 19.13 -19.02
CA ILE A 34 1.75 19.35 -18.54
C ILE A 34 1.68 19.15 -17.03
N GLU A 35 2.28 18.09 -16.50
CA GLU A 35 2.30 17.81 -15.07
C GLU A 35 3.03 18.88 -14.28
N LYS A 36 4.18 19.36 -14.77
CA LYS A 36 4.93 20.47 -14.15
C LYS A 36 4.16 21.80 -14.18
N GLU A 37 3.46 22.09 -15.28
CA GLU A 37 2.75 23.36 -15.44
C GLU A 37 1.35 23.36 -14.78
N LYS A 38 0.68 22.22 -14.72
CA LYS A 38 -0.73 22.10 -14.28
C LYS A 38 -0.88 21.28 -13.01
N GLY A 39 0.06 20.39 -12.71
CA GLY A 39 0.07 19.59 -11.49
C GLY A 39 0.60 20.40 -10.29
N GLY A 40 0.09 20.11 -9.11
CA GLY A 40 0.55 20.72 -7.86
C GLY A 40 1.61 19.88 -7.13
N GLN A 41 2.04 18.77 -7.71
CA GLN A 41 2.99 17.86 -7.10
C GLN A 41 4.07 17.47 -8.11
N ASN A 42 5.34 17.57 -7.69
CA ASN A 42 6.45 17.06 -8.48
C ASN A 42 6.57 15.54 -8.27
N TYR A 43 6.51 14.82 -9.37
CA TYR A 43 6.88 13.41 -9.41
C TYR A 43 8.32 13.29 -9.90
N SER A 44 9.07 12.35 -9.34
CA SER A 44 10.35 11.93 -9.90
C SER A 44 10.10 10.58 -10.60
N PRO A 45 9.75 10.60 -11.90
CA PRO A 45 9.63 9.37 -12.66
C PRO A 45 11.00 8.69 -12.75
N LEU A 46 11.02 7.37 -12.81
CA LEU A 46 12.28 6.62 -13.01
C LEU A 46 12.91 6.97 -14.36
N GLU A 47 12.08 7.16 -15.36
CA GLU A 47 12.47 7.60 -16.72
C GLU A 47 11.27 8.23 -17.45
N ASP A 48 11.53 8.74 -18.66
CA ASP A 48 10.53 9.24 -19.62
C ASP A 48 9.70 8.06 -20.21
N VAL A 49 8.93 7.40 -19.36
CA VAL A 49 8.09 6.25 -19.73
C VAL A 49 6.64 6.55 -19.46
N VAL A 50 5.78 6.28 -20.43
CA VAL A 50 4.32 6.39 -20.29
C VAL A 50 3.70 5.03 -20.49
N VAL A 51 2.99 4.52 -19.48
CA VAL A 51 2.21 3.30 -19.60
C VAL A 51 1.04 3.54 -20.54
N SER A 52 0.96 2.80 -21.63
CA SER A 52 -0.13 2.89 -22.60
C SER A 52 -1.32 2.01 -22.21
N HIS A 53 -1.06 0.77 -21.83
CA HIS A 53 -2.10 -0.18 -21.40
C HIS A 53 -1.48 -1.35 -20.63
N VAL A 54 -2.33 -2.23 -20.16
CA VAL A 54 -1.95 -3.47 -19.47
C VAL A 54 -2.19 -4.64 -20.40
N GLN A 55 -1.19 -5.46 -20.65
CA GLN A 55 -1.28 -6.65 -21.49
C GLN A 55 -1.86 -7.83 -20.70
N ASP A 56 -1.38 -8.06 -19.50
CA ASP A 56 -1.86 -9.12 -18.61
C ASP A 56 -1.75 -8.70 -17.12
N ALA A 57 -1.98 -9.65 -16.22
CA ALA A 57 -1.99 -9.42 -14.78
C ALA A 57 -0.67 -8.85 -14.22
N SER A 58 0.45 -8.99 -14.93
CA SER A 58 1.80 -8.64 -14.46
C SER A 58 2.60 -7.82 -15.46
N THR A 59 2.08 -7.57 -16.66
CA THR A 59 2.82 -6.95 -17.77
C THR A 59 2.20 -5.61 -18.16
N LEU A 60 3.02 -4.55 -18.07
CA LEU A 60 2.67 -3.21 -18.51
C LEU A 60 3.23 -3.00 -19.94
N ILE A 61 2.46 -2.37 -20.81
CA ILE A 61 2.95 -1.88 -22.09
C ILE A 61 3.27 -0.40 -21.96
N CYS A 62 4.54 -0.07 -22.18
CA CYS A 62 5.06 1.27 -21.98
C CYS A 62 5.58 1.86 -23.29
N ARG A 63 5.47 3.17 -23.43
CA ARG A 63 6.06 3.92 -24.53
C ARG A 63 7.34 4.58 -24.04
N LYS A 64 8.45 4.29 -24.70
CA LYS A 64 9.75 4.94 -24.46
C LYS A 64 10.18 5.70 -25.71
N PRO A 65 11.01 6.77 -25.57
CA PRO A 65 11.65 7.39 -26.70
C PRO A 65 12.48 6.35 -27.48
N SER A 66 12.40 6.35 -28.82
CA SER A 66 13.28 5.51 -29.63
C SER A 66 14.66 6.15 -29.81
N ASP A 67 15.70 5.33 -29.93
CA ASP A 67 17.09 5.80 -30.21
C ASP A 67 17.24 6.36 -31.64
N SER A 68 16.19 6.35 -32.46
CA SER A 68 16.21 6.89 -33.82
C SER A 68 15.90 8.38 -33.83
N ALA A 69 16.56 9.15 -34.67
CA ALA A 69 16.38 10.60 -34.85
C ALA A 69 15.00 11.02 -35.39
N ILE A 70 14.07 10.10 -35.54
CA ILE A 70 12.65 10.31 -35.84
C ILE A 70 11.94 10.13 -34.51
N GLU A 71 11.09 11.08 -34.10
CA GLU A 71 10.24 11.04 -32.90
C GLU A 71 9.25 9.84 -32.93
N ALA A 72 9.77 8.63 -32.86
CA ALA A 72 8.98 7.39 -32.78
C ALA A 72 9.12 6.81 -31.38
N TYR A 73 8.01 6.36 -30.82
CA TYR A 73 7.98 5.59 -29.56
C TYR A 73 7.98 4.10 -29.89
N VAL A 74 8.74 3.35 -29.10
CA VAL A 74 8.70 1.89 -29.11
C VAL A 74 7.84 1.44 -27.93
N GLU A 75 6.88 0.56 -28.20
CA GLU A 75 6.14 -0.14 -27.14
C GLU A 75 6.99 -1.30 -26.63
N GLU A 76 7.20 -1.36 -25.30
CA GLU A 76 7.94 -2.41 -24.65
C GLU A 76 7.11 -3.06 -23.55
N GLU A 77 7.30 -4.35 -23.38
CA GLU A 77 6.68 -5.12 -22.30
C GLU A 77 7.54 -5.01 -21.03
N LEU A 78 6.94 -4.57 -19.94
CA LEU A 78 7.59 -4.49 -18.64
C LEU A 78 6.92 -5.44 -17.64
N LEU A 79 7.69 -6.33 -17.04
CA LEU A 79 7.22 -7.10 -15.89
C LEU A 79 7.06 -6.17 -14.68
N ASP A 80 5.84 -6.06 -14.17
CA ASP A 80 5.53 -5.22 -13.00
C ASP A 80 6.02 -5.88 -11.69
N GLY A 81 7.21 -5.51 -11.27
CA GLY A 81 7.81 -5.95 -10.01
C GLY A 81 7.34 -5.17 -8.78
N LEU A 82 6.43 -4.18 -8.91
CA LEU A 82 5.99 -3.34 -7.79
C LEU A 82 4.48 -3.41 -7.49
N CYS A 83 3.65 -3.73 -8.49
CA CYS A 83 2.21 -3.94 -8.33
C CYS A 83 1.49 -2.73 -7.70
N CYS A 84 1.84 -1.51 -8.18
CA CYS A 84 1.30 -0.25 -7.64
C CYS A 84 1.37 -0.21 -6.10
N TYR A 85 2.54 -0.49 -5.52
CA TYR A 85 2.77 -0.54 -4.06
C TYR A 85 1.81 -1.50 -3.33
N SER A 86 1.56 -2.67 -3.91
CA SER A 86 0.62 -3.70 -3.43
C SER A 86 -0.87 -3.31 -3.54
N ALA A 87 -1.23 -2.39 -4.43
CA ALA A 87 -2.63 -2.06 -4.68
C ALA A 87 -3.33 -3.06 -5.62
N VAL A 88 -2.54 -3.80 -6.42
CA VAL A 88 -3.02 -4.71 -7.46
C VAL A 88 -2.63 -6.17 -7.18
N ASN A 89 -2.75 -6.60 -5.92
CA ASN A 89 -2.37 -7.95 -5.50
C ASN A 89 -3.04 -9.05 -6.33
N GLN A 90 -4.29 -8.85 -6.74
CA GLN A 90 -5.08 -9.79 -7.54
C GLN A 90 -4.66 -9.84 -9.03
N GLY A 91 -3.65 -9.05 -9.41
CA GLY A 91 -3.26 -8.82 -10.79
C GLY A 91 -4.07 -7.70 -11.44
N GLN A 92 -3.48 -7.09 -12.46
CA GLN A 92 -4.13 -6.04 -13.24
C GLN A 92 -5.40 -6.58 -13.90
N LEU A 93 -6.48 -5.81 -13.87
CA LEU A 93 -7.75 -6.12 -14.51
C LEU A 93 -8.25 -7.56 -14.26
N ASN A 94 -8.14 -8.05 -13.01
CA ASN A 94 -8.63 -9.39 -12.67
C ASN A 94 -10.07 -9.57 -13.16
N LYS A 95 -10.27 -10.57 -14.02
CA LYS A 95 -11.53 -10.77 -14.77
C LYS A 95 -12.75 -10.87 -13.85
N THR A 96 -12.64 -11.56 -12.72
CA THR A 96 -13.75 -11.75 -11.78
C THR A 96 -14.17 -10.41 -11.17
N ILE A 97 -13.22 -9.52 -10.85
CA ILE A 97 -13.50 -8.20 -10.30
C ILE A 97 -14.10 -7.30 -11.39
N VAL A 98 -13.49 -7.25 -12.58
CA VAL A 98 -13.95 -6.44 -13.71
C VAL A 98 -15.37 -6.83 -14.13
N ASP A 99 -15.64 -8.12 -14.32
CA ASP A 99 -16.99 -8.60 -14.70
C ASP A 99 -18.04 -8.21 -13.66
N SER A 100 -17.67 -8.24 -12.36
CA SER A 100 -18.60 -7.82 -11.28
C SER A 100 -18.95 -6.33 -11.36
N VAL A 101 -17.97 -5.50 -11.74
CA VAL A 101 -18.17 -4.04 -11.93
C VAL A 101 -19.07 -3.79 -13.12
N ILE A 102 -18.74 -4.39 -14.27
CA ILE A 102 -19.54 -4.23 -15.51
C ILE A 102 -20.99 -4.67 -15.25
N LYS A 103 -21.18 -5.85 -14.68
CA LYS A 103 -22.49 -6.38 -14.34
C LYS A 103 -23.26 -5.44 -13.42
N HIS A 104 -22.61 -4.93 -12.37
CA HIS A 104 -23.23 -4.00 -11.42
C HIS A 104 -23.68 -2.69 -12.09
N LEU A 105 -22.84 -2.12 -12.95
CA LEU A 105 -23.15 -0.87 -13.64
C LEU A 105 -24.24 -1.05 -14.72
N ASP A 106 -24.23 -2.17 -15.43
CA ASP A 106 -25.18 -2.43 -16.51
C ASP A 106 -26.56 -2.89 -16.00
N GLU A 107 -26.60 -3.86 -15.10
CA GLU A 107 -27.83 -4.48 -14.62
C GLU A 107 -28.46 -3.73 -13.43
N GLU A 108 -27.65 -3.43 -12.38
CA GLU A 108 -28.18 -2.85 -11.14
C GLU A 108 -28.28 -1.32 -11.18
N LYS A 109 -27.48 -0.67 -12.03
CA LYS A 109 -27.48 0.78 -12.29
C LYS A 109 -27.43 1.63 -11.01
N LEU A 110 -26.72 1.14 -9.98
CA LEU A 110 -26.62 1.75 -8.66
C LEU A 110 -25.16 2.06 -8.29
N PRO A 111 -24.50 3.03 -8.95
CA PRO A 111 -23.09 3.32 -8.69
C PRO A 111 -22.89 3.93 -7.30
N THR A 112 -23.76 4.78 -6.83
CA THR A 112 -23.65 5.43 -5.53
C THR A 112 -25.01 5.77 -4.92
N VAL A 113 -25.07 5.82 -3.58
CA VAL A 113 -26.21 6.34 -2.80
C VAL A 113 -25.70 7.06 -1.56
N PRO A 114 -26.47 8.00 -0.98
CA PRO A 114 -26.13 8.60 0.30
C PRO A 114 -25.99 7.53 1.40
N ARG A 115 -25.01 7.69 2.28
CA ARG A 115 -24.78 6.73 3.37
C ARG A 115 -25.96 6.56 4.33
N SER A 116 -26.88 7.48 4.36
CA SER A 116 -28.15 7.38 5.12
C SER A 116 -29.11 6.32 4.56
N ILE A 117 -28.87 5.85 3.32
CA ILE A 117 -29.68 4.83 2.67
C ILE A 117 -28.90 3.49 2.70
N ARG A 118 -29.59 2.44 3.17
CA ARG A 118 -29.02 1.09 3.19
C ARG A 118 -29.12 0.44 1.82
N HIS A 119 -28.08 -0.35 1.46
CA HIS A 119 -28.06 -1.15 0.25
C HIS A 119 -27.44 -2.53 0.50
N LYS A 120 -27.88 -3.54 -0.26
CA LYS A 120 -27.49 -4.96 -0.08
C LYS A 120 -25.99 -5.20 -0.19
N TYR A 121 -25.28 -4.41 -1.01
CA TYR A 121 -23.84 -4.58 -1.27
C TYR A 121 -22.98 -4.24 -0.06
N MET A 122 -23.40 -3.24 0.76
CA MET A 122 -22.71 -2.93 2.02
C MET A 122 -22.72 -4.14 2.96
N SER A 123 -23.86 -4.78 3.13
CA SER A 123 -23.96 -5.97 3.98
C SER A 123 -23.06 -7.11 3.49
N ALA A 124 -23.02 -7.33 2.18
CA ALA A 124 -22.12 -8.34 1.58
C ALA A 124 -20.65 -8.01 1.84
N PHE A 125 -20.25 -6.75 1.65
CA PHE A 125 -18.87 -6.31 1.90
C PHE A 125 -18.49 -6.43 3.38
N LEU A 126 -19.36 -6.00 4.29
CA LEU A 126 -19.10 -6.10 5.74
C LEU A 126 -18.94 -7.55 6.18
N LEU A 127 -19.78 -8.47 5.69
CA LEU A 127 -19.66 -9.90 5.97
C LEU A 127 -18.37 -10.49 5.41
N ALA A 128 -18.00 -10.16 4.18
CA ALA A 128 -16.76 -10.61 3.58
C ALA A 128 -15.53 -10.09 4.35
N ALA A 129 -15.52 -8.80 4.69
CA ALA A 129 -14.42 -8.15 5.39
C ALA A 129 -14.27 -8.67 6.83
N THR A 130 -15.37 -8.84 7.59
CA THR A 130 -15.31 -9.43 8.94
C THR A 130 -14.87 -10.88 8.89
N SER A 131 -15.34 -11.66 7.90
CA SER A 131 -14.96 -13.06 7.74
C SER A 131 -13.46 -13.23 7.47
N ILE A 132 -12.89 -12.46 6.54
CA ILE A 132 -11.48 -12.62 6.17
C ILE A 132 -10.53 -12.08 7.22
N THR A 133 -10.91 -11.00 7.91
CA THR A 133 -10.10 -10.39 8.99
C THR A 133 -10.22 -11.12 10.32
N GLY A 134 -11.32 -11.87 10.53
CA GLY A 134 -11.64 -12.44 11.83
C GLY A 134 -11.95 -11.40 12.91
N MET A 135 -12.27 -10.16 12.51
CA MET A 135 -12.65 -9.06 13.40
C MET A 135 -14.16 -8.97 13.54
N ASP A 136 -14.62 -8.35 14.64
CA ASP A 136 -16.03 -8.28 14.96
C ASP A 136 -16.78 -7.27 14.10
N LYS A 137 -16.15 -6.11 13.82
CA LYS A 137 -16.76 -4.98 13.13
C LYS A 137 -15.84 -4.36 12.10
N VAL A 138 -16.44 -3.78 11.06
CA VAL A 138 -15.76 -3.10 9.96
C VAL A 138 -16.42 -1.74 9.72
N VAL A 139 -15.59 -0.71 9.56
CA VAL A 139 -16.01 0.66 9.20
C VAL A 139 -15.38 1.02 7.85
N PRO A 140 -16.14 1.04 6.75
CA PRO A 140 -15.63 1.35 5.43
C PRO A 140 -15.13 2.78 5.28
N LYS A 141 -14.06 2.93 4.52
CA LYS A 141 -13.41 4.18 4.12
C LYS A 141 -13.05 4.12 2.63
N VAL A 142 -12.31 5.10 2.12
CA VAL A 142 -11.90 5.19 0.72
C VAL A 142 -10.41 4.94 0.57
N ALA A 143 -9.56 5.84 1.06
CA ALA A 143 -8.10 5.71 0.97
C ALA A 143 -7.51 5.01 2.20
N GLY A 144 -6.35 4.36 2.03
CA GLY A 144 -5.63 3.71 3.14
C GLY A 144 -5.33 4.65 4.29
N VAL A 145 -4.92 5.89 4.01
CA VAL A 145 -4.69 6.91 5.03
C VAL A 145 -5.94 7.24 5.83
N GLU A 146 -7.15 7.19 5.23
CA GLU A 146 -8.39 7.39 5.98
C GLU A 146 -8.65 6.24 6.96
N SER A 147 -8.29 5.00 6.61
CA SER A 147 -8.42 3.88 7.55
C SER A 147 -7.44 4.01 8.71
N TRP A 148 -6.22 4.48 8.45
CA TRP A 148 -5.24 4.77 9.49
C TRP A 148 -5.70 5.94 10.39
N GLU A 149 -6.15 7.06 9.80
CA GLU A 149 -6.70 8.21 10.52
C GLU A 149 -7.87 7.82 11.43
N LEU A 150 -8.77 6.97 10.92
CA LEU A 150 -9.87 6.47 11.71
C LEU A 150 -9.39 5.58 12.86
N SER A 151 -8.39 4.72 12.63
CA SER A 151 -7.76 3.92 13.70
C SER A 151 -7.15 4.79 14.77
N PHE A 152 -6.49 5.89 14.38
CA PHE A 152 -5.95 6.90 15.28
C PHE A 152 -7.06 7.60 16.10
N LYS A 153 -8.14 8.02 15.45
CA LYS A 153 -9.31 8.64 16.10
C LYS A 153 -9.98 7.68 17.09
N ILE A 154 -10.19 6.41 16.68
CA ILE A 154 -10.75 5.37 17.56
C ILE A 154 -9.85 5.18 18.78
N SER A 155 -8.54 5.09 18.60
CA SER A 155 -7.57 4.94 19.69
C SER A 155 -7.65 6.10 20.69
N ARG A 156 -7.68 7.34 20.22
CA ARG A 156 -7.84 8.52 21.10
C ARG A 156 -9.17 8.48 21.84
N ARG A 157 -10.26 8.22 21.15
CA ARG A 157 -11.60 8.18 21.76
C ARG A 157 -11.75 7.03 22.77
N TRP A 158 -11.18 5.86 22.46
CA TRP A 158 -11.12 4.74 23.38
C TRP A 158 -10.28 5.09 24.62
N GLY A 159 -9.13 5.74 24.43
CA GLY A 159 -8.28 6.23 25.52
C GLY A 159 -9.05 7.13 26.48
N SER A 160 -9.83 8.09 25.96
CA SER A 160 -10.66 8.98 26.74
C SER A 160 -11.85 8.26 27.40
N LEU A 161 -12.65 7.52 26.63
CA LEU A 161 -13.92 6.97 27.12
C LEU A 161 -13.77 5.68 27.93
N LYS A 162 -12.83 4.82 27.56
CA LYS A 162 -12.67 3.49 28.18
C LYS A 162 -11.53 3.44 29.16
N LYS A 163 -10.33 3.93 28.78
CA LYS A 163 -9.18 3.99 29.67
C LYS A 163 -9.19 5.18 30.61
N ARG A 164 -10.10 6.17 30.38
CA ARG A 164 -10.30 7.35 31.22
C ARG A 164 -9.10 8.31 31.29
N ILE A 165 -8.30 8.34 30.22
CA ILE A 165 -7.21 9.30 30.09
C ILE A 165 -7.78 10.67 29.75
N PRO A 166 -7.41 11.77 30.45
CA PRO A 166 -7.80 13.12 30.04
C PRO A 166 -7.35 13.39 28.60
N GLU A 167 -8.22 13.97 27.76
CA GLU A 167 -7.96 14.12 26.31
C GLU A 167 -6.61 14.77 25.97
N LYS A 168 -6.21 15.79 26.75
CA LYS A 168 -4.93 16.49 26.58
C LYS A 168 -3.69 15.63 26.89
N ASP A 169 -3.88 14.53 27.61
CA ASP A 169 -2.80 13.66 28.10
C ASP A 169 -2.68 12.36 27.31
N ILE A 170 -3.61 12.12 26.36
CA ILE A 170 -3.61 10.89 25.55
C ILE A 170 -2.38 10.83 24.66
N ILE A 171 -1.66 9.72 24.76
CA ILE A 171 -0.50 9.38 23.93
C ILE A 171 -0.88 8.25 22.99
N ILE A 172 -0.51 8.42 21.71
CA ILE A 172 -0.48 7.36 20.69
C ILE A 172 0.99 7.11 20.38
N VAL A 173 1.42 5.87 20.47
CA VAL A 173 2.79 5.47 20.17
C VAL A 173 2.86 4.91 18.77
N GLY A 174 3.87 5.32 18.00
CA GLY A 174 4.25 4.76 16.70
C GLY A 174 5.67 4.19 16.74
N ALA A 175 6.09 3.53 15.68
CA ALA A 175 7.46 3.11 15.47
C ALA A 175 8.17 4.05 14.48
N THR A 176 9.50 4.23 14.62
CA THR A 176 10.30 4.96 13.62
C THR A 176 10.31 4.21 12.28
N GLY A 177 10.58 4.93 11.20
CA GLY A 177 10.57 4.37 9.84
C GLY A 177 9.17 4.03 9.32
N ASN A 178 8.10 4.47 9.99
CA ASN A 178 6.74 4.18 9.58
C ASN A 178 6.30 4.97 8.34
N PHE A 179 5.35 4.38 7.60
CA PHE A 179 4.62 5.08 6.55
C PHE A 179 3.13 4.79 6.64
N HIS A 180 2.36 5.77 7.10
CA HIS A 180 0.91 5.64 7.27
C HIS A 180 0.10 6.53 6.30
N GLY A 181 0.78 7.18 5.37
CA GLY A 181 0.21 8.12 4.40
C GLY A 181 0.74 9.54 4.57
N ARG A 182 0.07 10.49 3.94
CA ARG A 182 0.53 11.89 3.84
C ARG A 182 -0.45 12.92 4.41
N SER A 183 -1.46 12.48 5.17
CA SER A 183 -2.33 13.40 5.91
C SER A 183 -1.60 14.03 7.12
N MET A 184 -2.14 15.12 7.66
CA MET A 184 -1.53 15.81 8.80
C MET A 184 -1.33 14.89 10.00
N ALA A 185 -2.29 13.98 10.29
CA ALA A 185 -2.13 13.03 11.38
C ALA A 185 -1.06 11.97 11.07
N ALA A 186 -1.01 11.47 9.83
CA ALA A 186 0.00 10.50 9.40
C ALA A 186 1.41 11.08 9.47
N ILE A 187 1.64 12.27 8.92
CA ILE A 187 2.97 12.92 8.97
C ILE A 187 3.33 13.40 10.39
N SER A 188 2.35 13.60 11.27
CA SER A 188 2.63 13.89 12.69
C SER A 188 3.29 12.70 13.40
N MET A 189 3.02 11.47 12.95
CA MET A 189 3.64 10.25 13.47
C MET A 189 4.90 9.83 12.70
N SER A 190 5.19 10.43 11.55
CA SER A 190 6.37 10.11 10.75
C SER A 190 7.64 10.74 11.35
N ASP A 191 8.77 10.09 11.16
CA ASP A 191 10.12 10.62 11.39
C ASP A 191 10.84 10.99 10.09
N ASP A 192 10.16 10.80 8.94
CA ASP A 192 10.68 11.19 7.63
C ASP A 192 10.68 12.72 7.46
N THR A 193 11.88 13.30 7.34
CA THR A 193 12.08 14.75 7.24
C THR A 193 11.41 15.32 6.00
N GLU A 194 11.49 14.65 4.84
CA GLU A 194 10.92 15.15 3.59
C GLU A 194 9.39 15.29 3.65
N SER A 195 8.72 14.37 4.36
CA SER A 195 7.27 14.41 4.52
C SER A 195 6.78 15.42 5.55
N ARG A 196 7.68 15.96 6.38
CA ARG A 196 7.37 16.86 7.51
C ARG A 196 7.77 18.31 7.29
N GLU A 197 8.84 18.55 6.54
CA GLU A 197 9.41 19.89 6.39
C GLU A 197 8.37 20.88 5.85
N GLY A 198 8.19 21.99 6.59
CA GLY A 198 7.26 23.07 6.24
C GLY A 198 5.79 22.82 6.53
N PHE A 199 5.39 21.63 7.02
CA PHE A 199 3.98 21.28 7.28
C PHE A 199 3.55 21.38 8.75
N GLY A 200 4.40 21.84 9.67
CA GLY A 200 4.00 22.05 11.06
C GLY A 200 2.96 23.18 11.26
N PRO A 201 2.28 23.26 12.43
CA PRO A 201 2.50 22.45 13.61
C PRO A 201 1.87 21.05 13.52
N PHE A 202 2.50 20.08 14.19
CA PHE A 202 2.04 18.68 14.20
C PHE A 202 1.09 18.39 15.37
N LEU A 203 0.35 17.28 15.26
CA LEU A 203 -0.58 16.85 16.30
C LEU A 203 0.18 16.49 17.59
N PRO A 204 -0.26 16.97 18.77
CA PRO A 204 0.30 16.59 20.04
C PRO A 204 -0.09 15.16 20.46
N GLY A 205 0.62 14.64 21.46
CA GLY A 205 0.32 13.34 22.05
C GLY A 205 0.74 12.17 21.15
N ILE A 206 1.83 12.32 20.40
CA ILE A 206 2.45 11.28 19.61
C ILE A 206 3.87 11.05 20.11
N GLU A 207 4.23 9.80 20.32
CA GLU A 207 5.59 9.38 20.67
C GLU A 207 6.05 8.26 19.74
N LEU A 208 7.34 8.23 19.43
CA LEU A 208 7.95 7.22 18.58
C LEU A 208 8.94 6.38 19.38
N VAL A 209 8.98 5.09 19.06
CA VAL A 209 10.02 4.16 19.53
C VAL A 209 10.72 3.54 18.30
N PRO A 210 11.97 3.10 18.41
CA PRO A 210 12.60 2.35 17.32
C PRO A 210 11.77 1.11 16.98
N TYR A 211 11.62 0.84 15.65
CA TYR A 211 10.96 -0.38 15.20
C TYR A 211 11.78 -1.61 15.58
N ASN A 212 11.11 -2.68 15.99
CA ASN A 212 11.75 -3.93 16.43
C ASN A 212 12.63 -3.79 17.70
N ASP A 213 12.41 -2.75 18.51
CA ASP A 213 13.09 -2.55 19.80
C ASP A 213 12.08 -2.74 20.94
N ILE A 214 12.02 -3.96 21.47
CA ILE A 214 11.08 -4.31 22.53
C ILE A 214 11.46 -3.67 23.87
N ASP A 215 12.75 -3.43 24.13
CA ASP A 215 13.20 -2.84 25.37
C ASP A 215 12.86 -1.34 25.43
N ALA A 216 13.02 -0.60 24.33
CA ALA A 216 12.57 0.77 24.22
C ALA A 216 11.04 0.89 24.43
N LEU A 217 10.26 0.00 23.79
CA LEU A 217 8.81 -0.04 23.96
C LEU A 217 8.41 -0.34 25.41
N LYS A 218 9.08 -1.29 26.06
CA LYS A 218 8.85 -1.65 27.46
C LYS A 218 9.13 -0.48 28.41
N LEU A 219 10.26 0.20 28.23
CA LEU A 219 10.61 1.37 29.04
C LEU A 219 9.57 2.48 28.90
N LEU A 220 9.08 2.74 27.68
CA LEU A 220 8.05 3.73 27.44
C LEU A 220 6.72 3.33 28.09
N PHE A 221 6.31 2.07 27.99
CA PHE A 221 5.06 1.59 28.58
C PHE A 221 5.13 1.55 30.12
N GLU A 222 6.27 1.22 30.71
CA GLU A 222 6.46 1.28 32.15
C GLU A 222 6.44 2.72 32.71
N SER A 223 6.94 3.68 31.94
CA SER A 223 7.00 5.09 32.37
C SER A 223 5.73 5.88 32.13
N LYS A 224 4.99 5.59 31.02
CA LYS A 224 3.84 6.39 30.58
C LYS A 224 2.59 5.56 30.25
N GLY A 225 2.60 4.27 30.50
CA GLY A 225 1.55 3.34 30.06
C GLY A 225 0.13 3.75 30.42
N GLU A 226 -0.08 4.41 31.57
CA GLU A 226 -1.40 4.92 31.98
C GLU A 226 -1.97 5.98 31.02
N ARG A 227 -1.11 6.71 30.31
CA ARG A 227 -1.48 7.76 29.33
C ARG A 227 -1.48 7.27 27.89
N ILE A 228 -0.93 6.10 27.62
CA ILE A 228 -0.87 5.53 26.26
C ILE A 228 -2.19 4.84 25.94
N ALA A 229 -2.85 5.27 24.88
CA ALA A 229 -4.09 4.66 24.39
C ALA A 229 -3.82 3.51 23.42
N SER A 230 -2.88 3.66 22.51
CA SER A 230 -2.53 2.61 21.55
C SER A 230 -1.06 2.65 21.11
N PHE A 231 -0.57 1.49 20.67
CA PHE A 231 0.61 1.35 19.82
C PHE A 231 0.16 1.05 18.39
N MET A 232 0.52 1.94 17.46
CA MET A 232 0.14 1.85 16.04
C MET A 232 1.36 1.53 15.21
N VAL A 233 1.34 0.43 14.46
CA VAL A 233 2.53 -0.11 13.81
C VAL A 233 2.21 -0.92 12.57
N GLU A 234 3.10 -0.92 11.57
CA GLU A 234 3.08 -1.86 10.46
C GLU A 234 3.64 -3.22 10.90
N PRO A 235 3.00 -4.34 10.59
CA PRO A 235 3.56 -5.67 10.94
C PRO A 235 4.85 -6.01 10.18
N VAL A 236 5.03 -5.47 8.98
CA VAL A 236 6.28 -5.40 8.22
C VAL A 236 6.32 -4.01 7.61
N GLN A 237 7.36 -3.25 7.88
CA GLN A 237 7.46 -1.90 7.32
C GLN A 237 7.78 -1.96 5.83
N GLY A 238 6.88 -1.44 5.00
CA GLY A 238 7.03 -1.50 3.54
C GLY A 238 7.96 -0.43 3.00
N GLU A 239 7.65 0.83 3.27
CA GLU A 239 8.39 1.99 2.72
C GLU A 239 9.78 2.15 3.34
N ALA A 240 9.99 1.72 4.58
CA ALA A 240 11.30 1.71 5.24
C ALA A 240 12.30 0.72 4.59
N GLY A 241 11.90 -0.05 3.58
CA GLY A 241 12.77 -0.99 2.89
C GLY A 241 12.47 -2.47 3.19
N VAL A 242 11.20 -2.80 3.38
CA VAL A 242 10.74 -4.15 3.72
C VAL A 242 11.41 -4.67 5.00
N ILE A 243 11.27 -3.89 6.08
CA ILE A 243 11.85 -4.27 7.37
C ILE A 243 10.95 -5.31 8.04
N VAL A 244 11.48 -6.51 8.19
CA VAL A 244 10.82 -7.63 8.85
C VAL A 244 11.31 -7.66 10.30
N PRO A 245 10.42 -7.64 11.30
CA PRO A 245 10.84 -7.71 12.70
C PRO A 245 11.26 -9.13 13.09
N ASP A 246 11.87 -9.26 14.25
CA ASP A 246 12.20 -10.56 14.85
C ASP A 246 10.93 -11.38 15.06
N ASP A 247 11.04 -12.70 14.98
CA ASP A 247 9.88 -13.60 14.95
C ASP A 247 9.03 -13.51 16.24
N ASP A 248 9.61 -13.16 17.38
CA ASP A 248 8.92 -13.03 18.67
C ASP A 248 8.54 -11.60 19.05
N TYR A 249 8.95 -10.59 18.26
CA TYR A 249 8.71 -9.18 18.55
C TYR A 249 7.23 -8.89 18.83
N PHE A 250 6.34 -9.25 17.90
CA PHE A 250 4.91 -8.96 18.07
C PHE A 250 4.23 -9.80 19.15
N THR A 251 4.74 -10.98 19.46
CA THR A 251 4.26 -11.76 20.61
C THR A 251 4.55 -11.00 21.91
N GLN A 252 5.75 -10.42 22.05
CA GLN A 252 6.12 -9.59 23.19
C GLN A 252 5.33 -8.27 23.22
N VAL A 253 5.20 -7.59 22.07
CA VAL A 253 4.37 -6.37 21.94
C VAL A 253 2.93 -6.62 22.40
N SER A 254 2.31 -7.72 21.94
CA SER A 254 0.93 -8.08 22.31
C SER A 254 0.81 -8.31 23.83
N ALA A 255 1.79 -8.97 24.44
CA ALA A 255 1.83 -9.17 25.88
C ALA A 255 1.96 -7.85 26.66
N LEU A 256 2.83 -6.94 26.21
CA LEU A 256 3.01 -5.61 26.80
C LEU A 256 1.73 -4.77 26.66
N CYS A 257 1.12 -4.73 25.50
CA CYS A 257 -0.14 -4.03 25.26
C CYS A 257 -1.23 -4.50 26.23
N LYS A 258 -1.40 -5.82 26.37
CA LYS A 258 -2.36 -6.41 27.32
C LYS A 258 -2.05 -6.02 28.78
N LYS A 259 -0.77 -6.13 29.18
CA LYS A 259 -0.32 -5.79 30.57
C LYS A 259 -0.67 -4.36 30.94
N HIS A 260 -0.49 -3.40 30.02
CA HIS A 260 -0.68 -1.97 30.28
C HIS A 260 -2.04 -1.44 29.80
N ASN A 261 -2.96 -2.32 29.37
CA ASN A 261 -4.26 -1.92 28.81
C ASN A 261 -4.09 -0.87 27.68
N ILE A 262 -3.26 -1.21 26.70
CA ILE A 262 -2.96 -0.39 25.51
C ILE A 262 -3.48 -1.14 24.29
N LEU A 263 -4.16 -0.46 23.36
CA LEU A 263 -4.61 -1.08 22.12
C LEU A 263 -3.42 -1.36 21.19
N LEU A 264 -3.38 -2.55 20.60
CA LEU A 264 -2.52 -2.85 19.48
C LEU A 264 -3.27 -2.56 18.18
N ALA A 265 -2.85 -1.51 17.47
CA ALA A 265 -3.40 -1.14 16.18
C ALA A 265 -2.39 -1.46 15.08
N MET A 266 -2.76 -2.30 14.10
CA MET A 266 -1.88 -2.68 13.00
C MET A 266 -2.31 -2.06 11.70
N ASP A 267 -1.34 -1.46 11.00
CA ASP A 267 -1.51 -0.97 9.64
C ASP A 267 -1.22 -2.09 8.65
N GLU A 268 -2.27 -2.69 8.13
CA GLU A 268 -2.22 -3.76 7.13
C GLU A 268 -2.54 -3.25 5.70
N VAL A 269 -2.44 -1.93 5.48
CA VAL A 269 -2.74 -1.32 4.19
C VAL A 269 -1.85 -1.87 3.08
N GLN A 270 -0.56 -2.09 3.34
CA GLN A 270 0.37 -2.68 2.37
C GLN A 270 0.58 -4.18 2.57
N THR A 271 0.59 -4.64 3.79
CA THR A 271 0.94 -6.01 4.17
C THR A 271 -0.21 -7.00 4.06
N GLY A 272 -1.44 -6.51 4.04
CA GLY A 272 -2.65 -7.30 3.96
C GLY A 272 -2.93 -7.89 2.58
N PHE A 273 -4.08 -8.53 2.48
CA PHE A 273 -4.59 -9.12 1.24
C PHE A 273 -3.62 -10.06 0.53
N GLY A 274 -3.01 -10.95 1.31
CA GLY A 274 -2.17 -12.03 0.79
C GLY A 274 -0.70 -11.68 0.57
N ARG A 275 -0.34 -10.40 0.61
CA ARG A 275 0.99 -9.91 0.22
C ARG A 275 2.15 -10.63 0.90
N THR A 276 2.04 -10.89 2.19
CA THR A 276 3.10 -11.49 3.01
C THR A 276 3.01 -13.03 3.12
N GLY A 277 2.14 -13.67 2.33
CA GLY A 277 1.95 -15.13 2.36
C GLY A 277 0.87 -15.61 3.35
N LYS A 278 0.23 -14.70 4.06
CA LYS A 278 -0.98 -14.89 4.87
C LYS A 278 -2.03 -13.89 4.41
N ASN A 279 -3.30 -14.06 4.74
CA ASN A 279 -4.32 -13.07 4.39
C ASN A 279 -3.96 -11.70 4.95
N PHE A 280 -3.44 -11.65 6.17
CA PHE A 280 -2.90 -10.45 6.84
C PHE A 280 -1.60 -10.79 7.56
N ALA A 281 -0.67 -9.84 7.62
CA ALA A 281 0.69 -10.10 8.11
C ALA A 281 0.74 -10.38 9.62
N HIS A 282 -0.17 -9.85 10.43
CA HIS A 282 -0.24 -10.17 11.86
C HIS A 282 -0.35 -11.69 12.13
N GLN A 283 -0.90 -12.45 11.17
CA GLN A 283 -1.02 -13.92 11.24
C GLN A 283 0.34 -14.64 11.11
N LEU A 284 1.39 -13.96 10.61
CA LEU A 284 2.75 -14.52 10.59
C LEU A 284 3.33 -14.66 12.01
N PHE A 285 2.90 -13.79 12.91
CA PHE A 285 3.41 -13.67 14.28
C PHE A 285 2.43 -14.25 15.33
N ASP A 286 1.36 -14.88 14.88
CA ASP A 286 0.30 -15.45 15.74
C ASP A 286 -0.27 -14.45 16.75
N VAL A 287 -0.45 -13.21 16.34
CA VAL A 287 -1.06 -12.17 17.16
C VAL A 287 -2.35 -11.68 16.54
N LYS A 288 -3.29 -11.23 17.38
CA LYS A 288 -4.53 -10.60 16.95
C LYS A 288 -4.53 -9.15 17.42
N PRO A 289 -4.51 -8.15 16.50
CA PRO A 289 -4.61 -6.74 16.87
C PRO A 289 -6.02 -6.41 17.39
N ASP A 290 -6.12 -5.27 18.09
CA ASP A 290 -7.41 -4.73 18.54
C ASP A 290 -8.09 -3.91 17.44
N ILE A 291 -7.26 -3.28 16.59
CA ILE A 291 -7.66 -2.47 15.44
C ILE A 291 -6.75 -2.82 14.27
N MET A 292 -7.31 -2.86 13.08
CA MET A 292 -6.58 -3.12 11.84
C MET A 292 -7.02 -2.16 10.75
N GLY A 293 -6.08 -1.39 10.19
CA GLY A 293 -6.28 -0.55 9.02
C GLY A 293 -6.03 -1.35 7.74
N CYS A 294 -6.96 -1.34 6.79
CA CYS A 294 -6.89 -2.06 5.52
C CYS A 294 -7.12 -1.11 4.35
N GLY A 295 -6.46 -1.37 3.21
CA GLY A 295 -6.59 -0.55 2.02
C GLY A 295 -5.95 -1.18 0.80
N LYS A 296 -5.46 -0.38 -0.13
CA LYS A 296 -4.75 -0.81 -1.35
C LYS A 296 -5.49 -1.96 -2.07
N ALA A 297 -5.00 -3.20 -1.96
CA ALA A 297 -5.57 -4.37 -2.61
C ALA A 297 -7.02 -4.70 -2.19
N ALA A 298 -7.56 -4.04 -1.15
CA ALA A 298 -8.99 -4.07 -0.86
C ALA A 298 -9.85 -3.58 -2.03
N GLY A 299 -9.28 -2.74 -2.90
CA GLY A 299 -9.91 -2.20 -4.10
C GLY A 299 -9.63 -2.99 -5.38
N GLY A 300 -8.92 -4.13 -5.29
CA GLY A 300 -8.66 -5.03 -6.43
C GLY A 300 -8.00 -4.37 -7.64
N GLY A 301 -7.31 -3.24 -7.46
CA GLY A 301 -6.71 -2.46 -8.54
C GLY A 301 -7.72 -1.64 -9.39
N ILE A 302 -9.01 -1.65 -9.03
CA ILE A 302 -10.07 -0.99 -9.81
C ILE A 302 -10.50 0.34 -9.17
N LEU A 303 -10.74 0.33 -7.85
CA LEU A 303 -11.19 1.49 -7.11
C LEU A 303 -10.44 1.62 -5.77
N PRO A 304 -10.28 2.84 -5.25
CA PRO A 304 -9.84 3.00 -3.89
C PRO A 304 -10.92 2.48 -2.92
N VAL A 305 -10.56 1.43 -2.16
CA VAL A 305 -11.38 0.86 -1.09
C VAL A 305 -10.49 0.66 0.12
N SER A 306 -10.97 1.09 1.28
CA SER A 306 -10.32 0.85 2.55
C SER A 306 -11.33 0.65 3.66
N PHE A 307 -10.89 0.18 4.80
CA PHE A 307 -11.72 0.03 5.98
C PHE A 307 -10.88 -0.12 7.25
N VAL A 308 -11.49 0.16 8.38
CA VAL A 308 -10.97 -0.24 9.69
C VAL A 308 -11.75 -1.45 10.16
N ALA A 309 -11.03 -2.49 10.58
CA ALA A 309 -11.62 -3.65 11.26
C ALA A 309 -11.13 -3.69 12.71
N GLY A 310 -11.98 -4.13 13.64
CA GLY A 310 -11.60 -4.21 15.05
C GLY A 310 -12.60 -4.93 15.93
N ARG A 311 -12.21 -5.07 17.21
CA ARG A 311 -13.07 -5.63 18.24
C ARG A 311 -14.29 -4.72 18.47
N SER A 312 -15.45 -5.32 18.81
CA SER A 312 -16.70 -4.58 19.05
C SER A 312 -16.53 -3.49 20.10
N ASP A 313 -15.94 -3.80 21.24
CA ASP A 313 -15.79 -2.86 22.37
C ASP A 313 -14.88 -1.66 22.05
N VAL A 314 -14.01 -1.81 21.05
CA VAL A 314 -13.12 -0.76 20.55
C VAL A 314 -13.82 0.07 19.46
N ILE A 315 -14.46 -0.57 18.49
CA ILE A 315 -15.16 0.14 17.41
C ILE A 315 -16.40 0.88 17.93
N ASP A 316 -17.09 0.34 18.94
CA ASP A 316 -18.32 0.91 19.52
C ASP A 316 -18.11 2.19 20.33
N VAL A 317 -16.89 2.71 20.42
CA VAL A 317 -16.65 4.08 20.86
C VAL A 317 -17.18 5.11 19.84
N LEU A 318 -17.33 4.69 18.56
CA LEU A 318 -17.95 5.52 17.53
C LEU A 318 -19.45 5.57 17.73
N THR A 319 -19.99 6.78 17.82
CA THR A 319 -21.42 7.05 17.95
C THR A 319 -21.96 7.70 16.68
N PRO A 320 -23.26 7.65 16.40
CA PRO A 320 -23.85 8.36 15.27
C PRO A 320 -23.41 9.84 15.24
N GLY A 321 -22.93 10.29 14.08
CA GLY A 321 -22.42 11.65 13.88
C GLY A 321 -20.97 11.88 14.30
N SER A 322 -20.31 10.95 15.02
CA SER A 322 -18.89 11.11 15.41
C SER A 322 -17.92 10.76 14.30
N GLU A 323 -18.39 10.09 13.26
CA GLU A 323 -17.58 9.67 12.10
C GLU A 323 -18.46 9.60 10.85
N GLY A 324 -17.87 9.87 9.69
CA GLY A 324 -18.55 9.83 8.40
C GLY A 324 -17.59 9.75 7.22
N SER A 325 -18.12 9.31 6.09
CA SER A 325 -17.43 9.33 4.80
C SER A 325 -18.48 9.31 3.70
N THR A 326 -18.40 10.21 2.73
CA THR A 326 -19.36 10.27 1.61
C THR A 326 -19.29 8.98 0.77
N PHE A 327 -18.09 8.52 0.48
CA PHE A 327 -17.86 7.35 -0.37
C PHE A 327 -17.40 6.09 0.39
N GLY A 328 -17.34 6.10 1.73
CA GLY A 328 -17.00 4.91 2.50
C GLY A 328 -18.07 3.83 2.36
N GLY A 329 -17.77 2.77 1.59
CA GLY A 329 -18.68 1.64 1.37
C GLY A 329 -19.87 1.93 0.48
N TYR A 330 -19.79 2.89 -0.45
CA TYR A 330 -20.84 3.09 -1.46
C TYR A 330 -21.02 1.82 -2.33
N PRO A 331 -22.16 1.66 -3.04
CA PRO A 331 -22.52 0.39 -3.68
C PRO A 331 -21.40 -0.21 -4.55
N LEU A 332 -20.85 0.56 -5.48
CA LEU A 332 -19.81 0.07 -6.39
C LEU A 332 -18.51 -0.32 -5.64
N ALA A 333 -18.07 0.49 -4.66
CA ALA A 333 -16.91 0.13 -3.84
C ALA A 333 -17.15 -1.13 -3.00
N SER A 334 -18.37 -1.32 -2.50
CA SER A 334 -18.76 -2.53 -1.76
C SER A 334 -18.74 -3.78 -2.66
N VAL A 335 -19.17 -3.66 -3.92
CA VAL A 335 -19.05 -4.74 -4.91
C VAL A 335 -17.58 -5.06 -5.17
N VAL A 336 -16.77 -4.06 -5.51
CA VAL A 336 -15.34 -4.26 -5.78
C VAL A 336 -14.63 -4.90 -4.59
N GLY A 337 -14.81 -4.36 -3.38
CA GLY A 337 -14.17 -4.91 -2.17
C GLY A 337 -14.61 -6.34 -1.85
N THR A 338 -15.89 -6.68 -2.07
CA THR A 338 -16.38 -8.05 -1.90
C THR A 338 -15.70 -9.01 -2.89
N TYR A 339 -15.60 -8.64 -4.16
CA TYR A 339 -14.99 -9.49 -5.18
C TYR A 339 -13.45 -9.52 -5.09
N ALA A 340 -12.81 -8.45 -4.62
CA ALA A 340 -11.38 -8.46 -4.32
C ALA A 340 -11.04 -9.47 -3.21
N ILE A 341 -11.87 -9.55 -2.16
CA ILE A 341 -11.75 -10.57 -1.10
C ILE A 341 -12.04 -11.96 -1.66
N LYS A 342 -13.09 -12.11 -2.46
CA LYS A 342 -13.47 -13.38 -3.09
C LYS A 342 -12.32 -13.95 -3.91
N VAL A 343 -11.71 -13.16 -4.78
CA VAL A 343 -10.56 -13.57 -5.62
C VAL A 343 -9.38 -14.00 -4.75
N LEU A 344 -9.05 -13.22 -3.72
CA LEU A 344 -7.96 -13.56 -2.79
C LEU A 344 -8.14 -14.97 -2.20
N VAL A 345 -9.38 -15.32 -1.80
CA VAL A 345 -9.71 -16.60 -1.16
C VAL A 345 -9.79 -17.73 -2.20
N ASP A 346 -10.60 -17.54 -3.25
CA ASP A 346 -10.89 -18.60 -4.23
C ASP A 346 -9.66 -19.02 -5.04
N GLU A 347 -8.84 -18.04 -5.42
CA GLU A 347 -7.58 -18.25 -6.15
C GLU A 347 -6.40 -18.59 -5.22
N LYS A 348 -6.62 -18.63 -3.90
CA LYS A 348 -5.61 -18.94 -2.87
C LYS A 348 -4.36 -18.09 -2.99
N LEU A 349 -4.54 -16.80 -3.26
CA LEU A 349 -3.43 -15.89 -3.59
C LEU A 349 -2.42 -15.74 -2.45
N ALA A 350 -2.86 -15.77 -1.19
CA ALA A 350 -1.96 -15.77 -0.04
C ALA A 350 -1.02 -16.99 -0.02
N ASN A 351 -1.54 -18.19 -0.36
CA ASN A 351 -0.72 -19.39 -0.47
C ASN A 351 0.25 -19.30 -1.65
N ASN A 352 -0.19 -18.77 -2.80
CA ASN A 352 0.69 -18.54 -3.93
C ASN A 352 1.83 -17.56 -3.55
N ALA A 353 1.50 -16.46 -2.86
CA ALA A 353 2.49 -15.51 -2.38
C ALA A 353 3.52 -16.14 -1.44
N ASN A 354 3.09 -17.06 -0.56
CA ASN A 354 4.01 -17.80 0.31
C ASN A 354 4.99 -18.67 -0.49
N ILE A 355 4.49 -19.45 -1.44
CA ILE A 355 5.30 -20.36 -2.26
C ILE A 355 6.22 -19.57 -3.22
N LYS A 356 5.65 -18.61 -3.94
CA LYS A 356 6.40 -17.82 -4.93
C LYS A 356 7.37 -16.85 -4.26
N GLY A 357 7.02 -16.31 -3.09
CA GLY A 357 7.92 -15.49 -2.30
C GLY A 357 9.14 -16.26 -1.81
N ALA A 358 8.96 -17.48 -1.32
CA ALA A 358 10.09 -18.35 -0.95
C ALA A 358 10.99 -18.66 -2.17
N TYR A 359 10.40 -18.87 -3.35
CA TYR A 359 11.15 -19.09 -4.58
C TYR A 359 11.94 -17.83 -5.00
N LEU A 360 11.31 -16.65 -4.96
CA LEU A 360 11.98 -15.38 -5.26
C LEU A 360 13.13 -15.10 -4.27
N ILE A 361 12.91 -15.24 -2.98
CA ILE A 361 13.96 -15.08 -1.95
C ILE A 361 15.13 -16.04 -2.18
N LYS A 362 14.85 -17.29 -2.56
CA LYS A 362 15.92 -18.26 -2.93
C LYS A 362 16.74 -17.74 -4.11
N ASN A 363 16.10 -17.26 -5.17
CA ASN A 363 16.79 -16.74 -6.36
C ASN A 363 17.61 -15.48 -6.02
N LEU A 364 17.06 -14.55 -5.23
CA LEU A 364 17.77 -13.35 -4.79
C LEU A 364 18.97 -13.69 -3.91
N ASN A 365 18.87 -14.68 -3.02
CA ASN A 365 20.02 -15.14 -2.24
C ASN A 365 21.09 -15.82 -3.10
N ALA A 366 20.72 -16.52 -4.17
CA ALA A 366 21.67 -17.05 -5.12
C ALA A 366 22.45 -15.91 -5.83
N ILE A 367 21.73 -14.82 -6.22
CA ILE A 367 22.37 -13.64 -6.80
C ILE A 367 23.30 -12.97 -5.77
N ARG A 368 22.86 -12.82 -4.52
CA ARG A 368 23.70 -12.29 -3.44
C ARG A 368 24.98 -13.12 -3.24
N ASN A 369 24.89 -14.45 -3.30
CA ASN A 369 26.04 -15.34 -3.15
C ASN A 369 27.03 -15.22 -4.32
N ASP A 370 26.53 -14.93 -5.54
CA ASP A 370 27.38 -14.67 -6.71
C ASP A 370 28.04 -13.28 -6.65
N PHE A 371 27.40 -12.31 -5.98
CA PHE A 371 27.86 -10.92 -5.85
C PHE A 371 27.86 -10.45 -4.40
N PRO A 372 28.59 -11.12 -3.48
CA PRO A 372 28.54 -10.84 -2.05
C PRO A 372 29.13 -9.48 -1.68
N ASP A 373 29.87 -8.87 -2.59
CA ASP A 373 30.45 -7.53 -2.43
C ASP A 373 29.52 -6.41 -2.91
N LYS A 374 28.38 -6.72 -3.56
CA LYS A 374 27.40 -5.75 -4.06
C LYS A 374 26.10 -5.81 -3.26
N ILE A 375 25.56 -6.99 -2.98
CA ILE A 375 24.33 -7.17 -2.23
C ILE A 375 24.63 -7.49 -0.77
N LYS A 376 24.24 -6.60 0.12
CA LYS A 376 24.39 -6.70 1.58
C LYS A 376 23.41 -7.71 2.16
N GLU A 377 22.13 -7.57 1.81
CA GLU A 377 21.03 -8.33 2.42
C GLU A 377 19.92 -8.61 1.42
N VAL A 378 19.24 -9.74 1.61
CA VAL A 378 17.96 -10.09 0.97
C VAL A 378 16.97 -10.39 2.08
N ARG A 379 15.80 -9.76 2.06
CA ARG A 379 14.79 -9.91 3.10
C ARG A 379 13.36 -9.83 2.54
N GLY A 380 12.39 -10.28 3.33
CA GLY A 380 10.97 -10.21 2.99
C GLY A 380 10.13 -11.34 3.57
N LYS A 381 8.82 -11.21 3.42
CA LYS A 381 7.82 -12.25 3.73
C LYS A 381 6.82 -12.34 2.57
N GLY A 382 6.55 -13.55 2.10
CA GLY A 382 5.73 -13.76 0.90
C GLY A 382 6.31 -13.03 -0.32
N LEU A 383 5.47 -12.32 -1.04
CA LEU A 383 5.87 -11.49 -2.19
C LEU A 383 6.07 -9.99 -1.82
N LEU A 384 6.33 -9.67 -0.58
CA LEU A 384 6.88 -8.39 -0.14
C LEU A 384 8.35 -8.62 0.16
N THR A 385 9.23 -8.33 -0.81
CA THR A 385 10.65 -8.66 -0.75
C THR A 385 11.51 -7.45 -1.11
N ALA A 386 12.75 -7.46 -0.69
CA ALA A 386 13.75 -6.46 -1.06
C ALA A 386 15.15 -7.07 -1.07
N PHE A 387 16.03 -6.46 -1.84
CA PHE A 387 17.46 -6.62 -1.67
C PHE A 387 18.10 -5.26 -1.42
N GLU A 388 19.06 -5.23 -0.50
CA GLU A 388 19.80 -4.04 -0.10
C GLU A 388 21.24 -4.15 -0.58
N MET A 389 21.75 -3.08 -1.17
CA MET A 389 23.13 -2.99 -1.63
C MET A 389 24.00 -2.30 -0.59
N TYR A 390 25.33 -2.45 -0.72
CA TYR A 390 26.28 -1.73 0.11
C TYR A 390 26.33 -0.24 -0.27
N ASN A 391 25.87 0.62 0.62
CA ASN A 391 25.88 2.06 0.41
C ASN A 391 27.31 2.65 0.40
N GLU A 392 28.24 2.04 1.16
CA GLU A 392 29.64 2.46 1.22
C GLU A 392 30.37 2.37 -0.13
N LYS A 393 29.83 1.61 -1.09
CA LYS A 393 30.36 1.46 -2.45
C LYS A 393 29.71 2.36 -3.47
N ASN A 394 28.87 3.32 -3.02
CA ASN A 394 28.06 4.16 -3.89
C ASN A 394 27.15 3.36 -4.87
N LEU A 395 26.69 2.21 -4.41
CA LEU A 395 25.72 1.41 -5.16
C LEU A 395 24.32 1.99 -4.92
N ASP A 396 23.83 2.71 -5.92
CA ASP A 396 22.58 3.45 -5.87
C ASP A 396 21.41 2.59 -6.34
N GLY A 397 20.39 2.44 -5.48
CA GLY A 397 19.15 1.72 -5.79
C GLY A 397 18.37 2.34 -6.93
N HIS A 398 18.43 3.67 -7.08
CA HIS A 398 17.82 4.36 -8.20
C HIS A 398 18.44 3.91 -9.52
N LYS A 399 19.76 3.92 -9.61
CA LYS A 399 20.49 3.43 -10.80
C LYS A 399 20.13 1.99 -11.12
N VAL A 400 20.02 1.12 -10.10
CA VAL A 400 19.58 -0.28 -10.31
C VAL A 400 18.16 -0.33 -10.83
N SER A 401 17.24 0.47 -10.29
CA SER A 401 15.84 0.50 -10.73
C SER A 401 15.72 0.97 -12.19
N VAL A 402 16.51 1.97 -12.59
CA VAL A 402 16.60 2.45 -13.98
C VAL A 402 17.16 1.37 -14.91
N GLU A 403 18.24 0.71 -14.52
CA GLU A 403 18.82 -0.37 -15.32
C GLU A 403 17.88 -1.59 -15.42
N LEU A 404 17.12 -1.92 -14.37
CA LEU A 404 16.10 -2.96 -14.42
C LEU A 404 14.99 -2.61 -15.43
N LEU A 405 14.61 -1.34 -15.52
CA LEU A 405 13.64 -0.87 -16.50
C LEU A 405 14.15 -1.12 -17.94
N ASN A 406 15.46 -0.88 -18.20
CA ASN A 406 16.11 -1.17 -19.46
C ASN A 406 16.19 -2.68 -19.77
N HIS A 407 16.00 -3.53 -18.77
CA HIS A 407 15.95 -4.99 -18.89
C HIS A 407 14.52 -5.56 -18.76
N GLY A 408 13.50 -4.74 -19.02
CA GLY A 408 12.10 -5.19 -19.07
C GLY A 408 11.45 -5.41 -17.70
N VAL A 409 12.00 -4.85 -16.61
CA VAL A 409 11.47 -5.01 -15.26
C VAL A 409 11.22 -3.65 -14.60
N TYR A 410 10.00 -3.42 -14.13
CA TYR A 410 9.68 -2.27 -13.30
C TYR A 410 9.84 -2.62 -11.82
N ALA A 411 10.79 -1.97 -11.16
CA ALA A 411 11.02 -2.03 -9.72
C ALA A 411 11.30 -0.63 -9.18
N LYS A 412 11.29 -0.45 -7.87
CA LYS A 412 11.53 0.88 -7.28
C LYS A 412 12.39 0.77 -6.03
N GLU A 413 13.35 1.69 -5.98
CA GLU A 413 14.19 1.90 -4.81
C GLU A 413 13.42 2.51 -3.64
N THR A 414 13.96 2.28 -2.44
CA THR A 414 13.59 2.96 -1.21
C THR A 414 14.85 3.12 -0.34
N HIS A 415 14.97 4.23 0.38
CA HIS A 415 16.14 4.52 1.23
C HIS A 415 17.50 4.32 0.53
N HIS A 416 17.65 4.90 -0.64
CA HIS A 416 18.87 4.97 -1.46
C HIS A 416 19.43 3.64 -1.97
N SER A 417 19.65 2.64 -1.13
CA SER A 417 20.35 1.39 -1.47
C SER A 417 19.47 0.15 -1.56
N THR A 418 18.19 0.25 -1.21
CA THR A 418 17.26 -0.88 -1.19
C THR A 418 16.36 -0.87 -2.41
N VAL A 419 16.28 -1.98 -3.13
CA VAL A 419 15.30 -2.19 -4.22
C VAL A 419 14.20 -3.10 -3.73
N ARG A 420 12.95 -2.60 -3.77
CA ARG A 420 11.76 -3.33 -3.36
C ARG A 420 11.13 -4.06 -4.53
N LEU A 421 10.73 -5.31 -4.27
CA LEU A 421 10.02 -6.16 -5.20
C LEU A 421 8.72 -6.65 -4.55
N ALA A 422 7.61 -6.33 -5.18
CA ALA A 422 6.27 -6.68 -4.72
C ALA A 422 5.34 -6.98 -5.91
N PRO A 423 5.67 -7.97 -6.78
CA PRO A 423 4.89 -8.28 -7.97
C PRO A 423 3.47 -8.76 -7.62
N ALA A 424 2.57 -8.85 -8.60
CA ALA A 424 1.22 -9.40 -8.41
C ALA A 424 1.27 -10.80 -7.78
N LEU A 425 0.29 -11.13 -6.92
CA LEU A 425 0.26 -12.44 -6.26
C LEU A 425 -0.06 -13.59 -7.22
N THR A 426 -0.45 -13.29 -8.45
CA THR A 426 -0.68 -14.23 -9.54
C THR A 426 0.60 -14.62 -10.29
N ILE A 427 1.75 -14.02 -9.94
CA ILE A 427 3.04 -14.28 -10.60
C ILE A 427 3.38 -15.78 -10.63
N ASN A 428 3.93 -16.24 -11.75
CA ASN A 428 4.38 -17.62 -11.94
C ASN A 428 5.91 -17.76 -11.87
N ASN A 429 6.43 -19.00 -11.92
CA ASN A 429 7.87 -19.25 -11.82
C ASN A 429 8.64 -18.63 -12.97
N ASN A 430 8.14 -18.74 -14.21
CA ASN A 430 8.84 -18.19 -15.37
C ASN A 430 9.02 -16.67 -15.25
N GLN A 431 7.99 -15.97 -14.79
CA GLN A 431 8.07 -14.53 -14.52
C GLN A 431 9.05 -14.20 -13.40
N ILE A 432 9.13 -15.03 -12.33
CA ILE A 432 10.14 -14.87 -11.27
C ILE A 432 11.54 -15.14 -11.80
N ASP A 433 11.70 -16.11 -12.69
CA ASP A 433 12.98 -16.40 -13.32
C ASP A 433 13.44 -15.22 -14.21
N CYS A 434 12.54 -14.67 -15.06
CA CYS A 434 12.81 -13.47 -15.84
C CYS A 434 13.20 -12.28 -14.95
N LEU A 435 12.46 -12.04 -13.86
CA LEU A 435 12.77 -11.02 -12.87
C LEU A 435 14.17 -11.22 -12.25
N SER A 436 14.49 -12.45 -11.88
CA SER A 436 15.77 -12.80 -11.26
C SER A 436 16.95 -12.67 -12.23
N ASP A 437 16.75 -13.06 -13.49
CA ASP A 437 17.78 -12.96 -14.54
C ASP A 437 18.08 -11.50 -14.90
N ALA A 438 17.05 -10.64 -14.96
CA ALA A 438 17.22 -9.20 -15.14
C ALA A 438 18.04 -8.60 -13.98
N ILE A 439 17.66 -8.90 -12.72
CA ILE A 439 18.41 -8.45 -11.53
C ILE A 439 19.86 -8.93 -11.58
N ARG A 440 20.10 -10.21 -11.89
CA ARG A 440 21.45 -10.77 -12.03
C ARG A 440 22.28 -10.04 -13.06
N THR A 441 21.69 -9.75 -14.22
CA THR A 441 22.35 -9.05 -15.32
C THR A 441 22.74 -7.63 -14.91
N VAL A 442 21.82 -6.89 -14.32
CA VAL A 442 22.06 -5.52 -13.83
C VAL A 442 23.15 -5.51 -12.75
N ILE A 443 23.03 -6.37 -11.72
CA ILE A 443 24.02 -6.43 -10.63
C ILE A 443 25.41 -6.81 -11.14
N LYS A 444 25.49 -7.69 -12.15
CA LYS A 444 26.78 -8.04 -12.77
C LYS A 444 27.41 -6.84 -13.47
N GLY A 445 26.62 -5.96 -14.09
CA GLY A 445 27.09 -4.78 -14.83
C GLY A 445 27.51 -3.58 -13.96
N LEU A 446 27.12 -3.55 -12.68
CA LEU A 446 27.53 -2.53 -11.71
C LEU A 446 28.96 -2.76 -11.24
#